data_6f0daa26793e1b181e887f7a282d9a2d
#
_entry.id   6f0daa26793e1b181e887f7a282d9a2d
#
_cell.length_a   1.000
_cell.length_b   1.000
_cell.length_c   1.000
_cell.angle_alpha   90.00
_cell.angle_beta   90.00
_cell.angle_gamma   90.00
#
_symmetry.space_group_name_H-M   'P 1'
#
loop_
_entity.id
_entity.type
_entity.pdbx_description
1 polymer ?
#
loop_
_entity_poly.entity_id
_entity_poly.type
_entity_poly.pdbx_seq_one_letter_code
_entity_poly.pdbx_strand_id
1 'polypeptide(L)'
;MALRILNSSVDTEPLVRDLRERIERELPGARARVRATAAGHFEIEVESATFAGKPRVRQHQMVYAAIAPLMRGDAAPVHAVDKLDCRVP
;
A
#
# COMPACT_ATOMS: atom_id res chain seq x y z
N MET A 1 25.00 14.85 4.25
CA MET A 1 24.23 14.31 5.38
C MET A 1 22.77 14.62 5.20
N ALA A 2 22.41 15.89 5.23
CA ALA A 2 21.02 16.28 5.03
C ALA A 2 20.49 15.81 3.67
N LEU A 3 21.34 15.84 2.67
CA LEU A 3 20.97 15.40 1.34
C LEU A 3 20.50 13.95 1.32
N ARG A 4 21.16 13.11 2.09
CA ARG A 4 20.81 11.69 2.12
C ARG A 4 19.43 11.48 2.70
N ILE A 5 19.09 12.23 3.75
CA ILE A 5 17.77 12.14 4.37
C ILE A 5 16.69 12.62 3.39
N LEU A 6 16.95 13.73 2.73
CA LEU A 6 16.02 14.25 1.74
C LEU A 6 15.82 13.28 0.59
N ASN A 7 16.90 12.63 0.14
CA ASN A 7 16.79 11.66 -0.93
C ASN A 7 15.94 10.48 -0.54
N SER A 8 16.06 10.01 0.70
CA SER A 8 15.24 8.91 1.17
C SER A 8 13.76 9.27 1.15
N SER A 9 13.42 10.50 1.60
CA SER A 9 12.03 10.95 1.58
C SER A 9 11.50 11.07 0.16
N VAL A 10 12.31 11.63 -0.74
CA VAL A 10 11.96 11.79 -2.14
C VAL A 10 11.73 10.43 -2.79
N ASP A 11 12.59 9.45 -2.46
CA ASP A 11 12.50 8.12 -3.06
C ASP A 11 11.23 7.38 -2.64
N THR A 12 10.73 7.61 -1.43
CA THR A 12 9.54 6.91 -0.94
C THR A 12 8.24 7.58 -1.35
N GLU A 13 8.25 8.88 -1.53
CA GLU A 13 7.01 9.62 -1.85
C GLU A 13 6.31 9.16 -3.12
N PRO A 14 7.01 8.98 -4.24
CA PRO A 14 6.34 8.49 -5.45
C PRO A 14 5.76 7.11 -5.27
N LEU A 15 6.42 6.25 -4.51
CA LEU A 15 5.97 4.90 -4.28
C LEU A 15 4.75 4.86 -3.35
N VAL A 16 4.74 5.71 -2.32
CA VAL A 16 3.58 5.87 -1.46
C VAL A 16 2.36 6.28 -2.29
N ARG A 17 2.54 7.24 -3.17
CA ARG A 17 1.47 7.71 -4.03
C ARG A 17 1.00 6.62 -5.00
N ASP A 18 1.94 5.89 -5.59
CA ASP A 18 1.62 4.83 -6.53
C ASP A 18 0.81 3.72 -5.86
N LEU A 19 1.22 3.31 -4.65
CA LEU A 19 0.50 2.32 -3.89
C LEU A 19 -0.93 2.77 -3.62
N ARG A 20 -1.10 4.00 -3.15
CA ARG A 20 -2.42 4.53 -2.85
C ARG A 20 -3.29 4.58 -4.09
N GLU A 21 -2.75 5.08 -5.18
CA GLU A 21 -3.52 5.21 -6.41
C GLU A 21 -3.94 3.88 -6.99
N ARG A 22 -3.06 2.87 -6.92
CA ARG A 22 -3.40 1.54 -7.39
C ARG A 22 -4.54 0.94 -6.58
N ILE A 23 -4.48 1.07 -5.26
CA ILE A 23 -5.53 0.54 -4.40
C ILE A 23 -6.85 1.23 -4.71
N GLU A 24 -6.83 2.55 -4.80
CA GLU A 24 -8.06 3.33 -5.03
C GLU A 24 -8.64 3.09 -6.41
N ARG A 25 -7.81 2.78 -7.39
CA ARG A 25 -8.27 2.47 -8.74
C ARG A 25 -8.86 1.07 -8.83
N GLU A 26 -8.23 0.10 -8.17
CA GLU A 26 -8.64 -1.30 -8.29
C GLU A 26 -9.81 -1.67 -7.40
N LEU A 27 -10.03 -0.94 -6.32
CA LEU A 27 -11.11 -1.22 -5.39
C LEU A 27 -12.10 -0.05 -5.42
N PRO A 28 -13.30 -0.26 -5.98
CA PRO A 28 -14.26 0.84 -6.15
C PRO A 28 -14.58 1.54 -4.83
N GLY A 29 -14.48 2.85 -4.85
CA GLY A 29 -14.80 3.68 -3.71
C GLY A 29 -13.79 3.60 -2.57
N ALA A 30 -12.67 2.93 -2.76
CA ALA A 30 -11.69 2.77 -1.70
C ALA A 30 -10.98 4.09 -1.38
N ARG A 31 -10.68 4.25 -0.10
CA ARG A 31 -9.77 5.28 0.39
C ARG A 31 -8.59 4.59 1.04
N ALA A 32 -7.40 4.90 0.58
CA ALA A 32 -6.19 4.27 1.08
C ALA A 32 -5.27 5.29 1.72
N ARG A 33 -4.66 4.89 2.83
CA ARG A 33 -3.57 5.63 3.46
C ARG A 33 -2.35 4.75 3.46
N VAL A 34 -1.26 5.27 2.97
CA VAL A 34 -0.01 4.53 2.84
C VAL A 34 1.10 5.32 3.52
N ARG A 35 1.87 4.64 4.34
CA ARG A 35 2.98 5.25 5.05
C ARG A 35 4.19 4.35 4.94
N ALA A 36 5.33 4.92 4.56
CA ALA A 36 6.61 4.21 4.57
C ALA A 36 7.14 4.15 6.00
N THR A 37 7.56 2.97 6.43
CA THR A 37 8.19 2.78 7.74
C THR A 37 9.70 2.62 7.62
N ALA A 38 10.14 2.09 6.50
CA ALA A 38 11.55 1.93 6.16
C ALA A 38 11.61 1.74 4.65
N ALA A 39 12.81 1.67 4.09
CA ALA A 39 12.98 1.45 2.66
C ALA A 39 12.31 0.14 2.26
N GLY A 40 11.33 0.23 1.37
CA GLY A 40 10.60 -0.93 0.89
C GLY A 40 9.55 -1.49 1.86
N HIS A 41 9.36 -0.87 3.03
CA HIS A 41 8.42 -1.33 4.05
C HIS A 41 7.32 -0.29 4.25
N PHE A 42 6.08 -0.76 4.27
CA PHE A 42 4.93 0.15 4.32
C PHE A 42 3.87 -0.33 5.29
N GLU A 43 3.09 0.64 5.80
CA GLU A 43 1.85 0.38 6.51
C GLU A 43 0.72 0.93 5.66
N ILE A 44 -0.36 0.16 5.53
CA ILE A 44 -1.47 0.50 4.65
C ILE A 44 -2.79 0.37 5.39
N GLU A 45 -3.65 1.37 5.26
CA GLU A 45 -5.03 1.33 5.74
C GLU A 45 -5.94 1.54 4.54
N VAL A 46 -6.95 0.68 4.40
CA VAL A 46 -7.89 0.78 3.30
C VAL A 46 -9.31 0.71 3.83
N GLU A 47 -10.13 1.67 3.40
CA GLU A 47 -11.53 1.71 3.72
C GLU A 47 -12.31 1.56 2.42
N SER A 48 -13.20 0.58 2.35
CA SER A 48 -13.99 0.34 1.13
C SER A 48 -15.26 -0.42 1.44
N ALA A 49 -16.34 0.01 0.82
CA ALA A 49 -17.62 -0.70 0.93
C ALA A 49 -17.53 -2.10 0.32
N THR A 50 -16.57 -2.34 -0.59
CA THR A 50 -16.41 -3.67 -1.18
C THR A 50 -15.97 -4.72 -0.18
N PHE A 51 -15.49 -4.32 0.99
CA PHE A 51 -15.10 -5.26 2.04
C PHE A 51 -16.29 -5.80 2.82
N ALA A 52 -17.46 -5.23 2.67
CA ALA A 52 -18.64 -5.63 3.44
C ALA A 52 -18.94 -7.11 3.22
N GLY A 53 -19.16 -7.83 4.33
CA GLY A 53 -19.51 -9.24 4.27
C GLY A 53 -18.36 -10.18 3.94
N LYS A 54 -17.14 -9.68 3.80
CA LYS A 54 -15.97 -10.50 3.48
C LYS A 54 -15.12 -10.71 4.71
N PRO A 55 -14.59 -11.92 4.91
CA PRO A 55 -13.67 -12.16 6.02
C PRO A 55 -12.37 -11.40 5.80
N ARG A 56 -11.64 -11.20 6.90
CA ARG A 56 -10.42 -10.39 6.87
C ARG A 56 -9.41 -10.90 5.85
N VAL A 57 -9.22 -12.20 5.76
CA VAL A 57 -8.24 -12.77 4.84
C VAL A 57 -8.61 -12.41 3.40
N ARG A 58 -9.90 -12.39 3.07
CA ARG A 58 -10.34 -12.04 1.74
C ARG A 58 -10.10 -10.56 1.46
N GLN A 59 -10.38 -9.71 2.44
CA GLN A 59 -10.12 -8.28 2.32
C GLN A 59 -8.65 -8.00 2.04
N HIS A 60 -7.77 -8.68 2.78
CA HIS A 60 -6.32 -8.54 2.59
C HIS A 60 -5.90 -9.01 1.20
N GLN A 61 -6.45 -10.13 0.73
CA GLN A 61 -6.14 -10.63 -0.62
C GLN A 61 -6.51 -9.62 -1.70
N MET A 62 -7.61 -8.91 -1.51
CA MET A 62 -8.05 -7.91 -2.48
C MET A 62 -7.05 -6.76 -2.56
N VAL A 63 -6.53 -6.31 -1.42
CA VAL A 63 -5.53 -5.24 -1.41
C VAL A 63 -4.22 -5.73 -2.02
N TYR A 64 -3.77 -6.93 -1.63
CA TYR A 64 -2.53 -7.46 -2.18
C TYR A 64 -2.61 -7.65 -3.69
N ALA A 65 -3.77 -8.07 -4.21
CA ALA A 65 -3.95 -8.19 -5.65
C ALA A 65 -3.76 -6.85 -6.35
N ALA A 66 -4.23 -5.77 -5.73
CA ALA A 66 -4.13 -4.43 -6.32
C ALA A 66 -2.69 -3.96 -6.41
N ILE A 67 -1.84 -4.34 -5.47
CA ILE A 67 -0.46 -3.87 -5.41
C ILE A 67 0.56 -4.91 -5.84
N ALA A 68 0.11 -6.09 -6.27
CA ALA A 68 0.99 -7.20 -6.63
C ALA A 68 2.10 -6.82 -7.62
N PRO A 69 1.85 -6.02 -8.66
CA PRO A 69 2.93 -5.66 -9.59
C PRO A 69 4.10 -4.96 -8.92
N LEU A 70 3.87 -4.27 -7.80
CA LEU A 70 4.94 -3.57 -7.08
C LEU A 70 5.70 -4.46 -6.11
N MET A 71 5.22 -5.70 -5.91
CA MET A 71 5.82 -6.65 -4.98
C MET A 71 6.50 -7.84 -5.68
N ARG A 72 6.48 -7.88 -7.00
CA ARG A 72 7.03 -9.01 -7.75
C ARG A 72 8.50 -8.80 -8.07
N GLY A 73 9.25 -9.92 -8.04
CA GLY A 73 10.62 -9.94 -8.50
C GLY A 73 11.62 -9.46 -7.46
N ASP A 74 12.89 -9.72 -7.76
CA ASP A 74 13.98 -9.41 -6.83
C ASP A 74 14.18 -7.91 -6.64
N ALA A 75 13.84 -7.13 -7.65
CA ALA A 75 14.00 -5.69 -7.61
C ALA A 75 12.70 -4.96 -7.28
N ALA A 76 11.72 -5.67 -6.73
CA ALA A 76 10.44 -5.08 -6.42
C ALA A 76 10.61 -3.90 -5.44
N PRO A 77 9.97 -2.76 -5.72
CA PRO A 77 10.09 -1.59 -4.85
C PRO A 77 9.41 -1.78 -3.49
N VAL A 78 8.39 -2.63 -3.42
CA VAL A 78 7.72 -2.94 -2.16
C VAL A 78 8.19 -4.31 -1.69
N HIS A 79 8.96 -4.32 -0.60
CA HIS A 79 9.48 -5.56 -0.02
C HIS A 79 8.47 -6.19 0.94
N ALA A 80 7.81 -5.37 1.73
CA ALA A 80 6.89 -5.88 2.74
C ALA A 80 5.84 -4.84 3.09
N VAL A 81 4.64 -5.33 3.39
CA VAL A 81 3.59 -4.54 4.02
C VAL A 81 3.57 -4.98 5.48
N ASP A 82 4.11 -4.12 6.35
CA ASP A 82 4.28 -4.46 7.76
C ASP A 82 2.96 -4.48 8.51
N LYS A 83 1.99 -3.69 8.05
CA LYS A 83 0.67 -3.63 8.66
C LYS A 83 -0.35 -3.31 7.57
N LEU A 84 -1.44 -4.06 7.59
CA LEU A 84 -2.54 -3.81 6.66
C LEU A 84 -3.85 -3.84 7.44
N ASP A 85 -4.55 -2.71 7.44
CA ASP A 85 -5.87 -2.58 8.03
C ASP A 85 -6.89 -2.39 6.93
N CYS A 86 -7.94 -3.21 6.93
CA CYS A 86 -9.05 -3.08 6.01
C CYS A 86 -10.32 -2.88 6.81
N ARG A 87 -11.15 -1.93 6.39
CA ARG A 87 -12.40 -1.67 7.10
C ARG A 87 -13.49 -1.20 6.14
N VAL A 88 -14.73 -1.36 6.59
CA VAL A 88 -15.90 -0.85 5.89
C VAL A 88 -16.15 0.57 6.38
N PRO A 89 -16.54 1.51 5.51
CA PRO A 89 -16.88 2.87 5.92
C PRO A 89 -18.01 2.93 6.93
#